data_46f75d47dafffe880b04de40e8a6775b
#
_entry.id   46f75d47dafffe880b04de40e8a6775b
#
_cell.length_a   1.000
_cell.length_b   1.000
_cell.length_c   1.000
_cell.angle_alpha   90.00
_cell.angle_beta   90.00
_cell.angle_gamma   90.00
#
_symmetry.space_group_name_H-M   'P 1'
#
loop_
_entity.id
_entity.type
_entity.pdbx_description
1 polymer ?
#
loop_
_entity_poly.entity_id
_entity_poly.type
_entity_poly.pdbx_seq_one_letter_code
_entity_poly.pdbx_strand_id
1 'polypeptide(L)'
;MYVLCSPCVLQPTLRAKGITRPSDLELFAKTVERCTKFGIVVVPLPCPESLYLGPDRKPGTYLERLNTPEFSNLLVNLEQEVTDIIRERGPPLCIIGVNSSPTCGVSSTYYGAEGGTSPKRSNRLLSRPATDGRADLPACGTC
;
A
#
# COMPACT_ATOMS: atom_id res chain seq x y z
N MET A 1 -1.83 16.48 12.05
CA MET A 1 -2.28 15.05 11.93
C MET A 1 -2.15 14.61 10.47
N TYR A 2 -1.68 13.39 10.24
CA TYR A 2 -1.55 12.85 8.89
C TYR A 2 -1.85 11.35 8.85
N VAL A 3 -2.13 10.85 7.65
CA VAL A 3 -2.26 9.44 7.33
C VAL A 3 -1.26 9.07 6.24
N LEU A 4 -0.73 7.86 6.28
CA LEU A 4 -0.01 7.27 5.16
C LEU A 4 -1.03 6.60 4.23
N CYS A 5 -0.85 6.74 2.94
CA CYS A 5 -1.84 6.25 1.97
C CYS A 5 -1.17 5.57 0.78
N SER A 6 -1.72 4.45 0.33
CA SER A 6 -1.32 3.86 -0.94
C SER A 6 -1.45 4.89 -2.06
N PRO A 7 -0.42 5.11 -2.88
CA PRO A 7 -0.39 6.23 -3.81
C PRO A 7 -1.45 6.13 -4.91
N CYS A 8 -1.93 4.92 -5.22
CA CYS A 8 -3.00 4.71 -6.20
C CYS A 8 -4.37 5.23 -5.75
N VAL A 9 -4.55 5.53 -4.46
CA VAL A 9 -5.75 6.23 -3.97
C VAL A 9 -5.76 7.68 -4.45
N LEU A 10 -4.58 8.31 -4.51
CA LEU A 10 -4.40 9.68 -5.03
C LEU A 10 -4.24 9.72 -6.54
N GLN A 11 -3.60 8.71 -7.11
CA GLN A 11 -3.30 8.60 -8.54
C GLN A 11 -3.66 7.18 -9.05
N PRO A 12 -4.92 6.93 -9.40
CA PRO A 12 -5.41 5.61 -9.81
C PRO A 12 -4.70 5.00 -11.02
N THR A 13 -4.06 5.81 -11.85
CA THR A 13 -3.23 5.38 -12.99
C THR A 13 -2.01 4.56 -12.59
N LEU A 14 -1.60 4.59 -11.32
CA LEU A 14 -0.53 3.73 -10.77
C LEU A 14 -0.98 2.28 -10.58
N ARG A 15 -2.27 1.97 -10.68
CA ARG A 15 -2.77 0.59 -10.60
C ARG A 15 -2.44 -0.18 -11.88
N ALA A 16 -2.40 -1.50 -11.77
CA ALA A 16 -2.26 -2.36 -12.95
C ALA A 16 -3.41 -2.11 -13.95
N LYS A 17 -3.13 -2.33 -15.23
CA LYS A 17 -4.12 -2.06 -16.29
C LYS A 17 -5.40 -2.88 -16.13
N GLY A 18 -6.53 -2.25 -16.32
CA GLY A 18 -7.85 -2.91 -16.43
C GLY A 18 -8.49 -3.34 -15.11
N ILE A 19 -7.87 -3.07 -13.94
CA ILE A 19 -8.42 -3.49 -12.65
C ILE A 19 -9.21 -2.40 -11.93
N THR A 20 -9.10 -1.15 -12.36
CA THR A 20 -9.78 -0.02 -11.69
C THR A 20 -11.22 0.09 -12.16
N ARG A 21 -12.14 0.00 -11.23
CA ARG A 21 -13.59 0.15 -11.46
C ARG A 21 -14.06 1.56 -11.12
N PRO A 22 -15.18 2.04 -11.70
CA PRO A 22 -15.76 3.33 -11.32
C PRO A 22 -16.03 3.46 -9.81
N SER A 23 -16.47 2.37 -9.17
CA SER A 23 -16.68 2.31 -7.71
C SER A 23 -15.39 2.51 -6.90
N ASP A 24 -14.25 2.05 -7.43
CA ASP A 24 -12.96 2.26 -6.77
C ASP A 24 -12.58 3.75 -6.80
N LEU A 25 -12.80 4.42 -7.94
CA LEU A 25 -12.52 5.85 -8.10
C LEU A 25 -13.38 6.70 -7.16
N GLU A 26 -14.65 6.36 -7.06
CA GLU A 26 -15.57 7.04 -6.14
C GLU A 26 -15.13 6.88 -4.68
N LEU A 27 -14.74 5.67 -4.30
CA LEU A 27 -14.27 5.38 -2.95
C LEU A 27 -12.97 6.10 -2.62
N PHE A 28 -12.02 6.14 -3.56
CA PHE A 28 -10.77 6.88 -3.40
C PHE A 28 -11.03 8.37 -3.22
N ALA A 29 -11.88 8.95 -4.07
CA ALA A 29 -12.24 10.37 -3.97
C ALA A 29 -12.89 10.69 -2.61
N LYS A 30 -13.85 9.89 -2.16
CA LYS A 30 -14.49 10.05 -0.84
C LYS A 30 -13.50 9.93 0.32
N THR A 31 -12.52 9.05 0.20
CA THR A 31 -11.49 8.87 1.23
C THR A 31 -10.63 10.12 1.36
N VAL A 32 -10.16 10.66 0.24
CA VAL A 32 -9.36 11.90 0.22
C VAL A 32 -10.17 13.09 0.71
N GLU A 33 -11.41 13.23 0.24
CA GLU A 33 -12.33 14.30 0.67
C GLU A 33 -12.54 14.28 2.20
N ARG A 34 -12.75 13.10 2.79
CA ARG A 34 -12.86 12.96 4.23
C ARG A 34 -11.63 13.44 4.97
N CYS A 35 -10.45 13.03 4.53
CA CYS A 35 -9.20 13.49 5.11
C CYS A 35 -9.12 15.03 5.07
N THR A 36 -9.38 15.62 3.90
CA THR A 36 -9.37 17.08 3.70
C THR A 36 -10.37 17.78 4.61
N LYS A 37 -11.60 17.27 4.70
CA LYS A 37 -12.67 17.83 5.55
C LYS A 37 -12.29 17.92 7.03
N PHE A 38 -11.50 16.96 7.51
CA PHE A 38 -11.03 16.93 8.90
C PHE A 38 -9.61 17.52 9.09
N GLY A 39 -9.07 18.18 8.09
CA GLY A 39 -7.72 18.75 8.14
C GLY A 39 -6.60 17.72 8.28
N ILE A 40 -6.84 16.49 7.83
CA ILE A 40 -5.87 15.40 7.87
C ILE A 40 -5.05 15.42 6.59
N VAL A 41 -3.73 15.53 6.73
CA VAL A 41 -2.81 15.49 5.60
C VAL A 41 -2.67 14.05 5.09
N VAL A 42 -2.84 13.84 3.79
CA VAL A 42 -2.62 12.54 3.16
C VAL A 42 -1.20 12.50 2.60
N VAL A 43 -0.37 11.62 3.14
CA VAL A 43 1.01 11.42 2.70
C VAL A 43 1.09 10.14 1.88
N PRO A 44 1.44 10.21 0.59
CA PRO A 44 1.52 9.01 -0.24
C PRO A 44 2.69 8.12 0.17
N LEU A 45 2.45 6.82 0.19
CA LEU A 45 3.49 5.80 0.23
C LEU A 45 4.11 5.64 -1.16
N PRO A 46 5.36 5.19 -1.28
CA PRO A 46 5.89 4.75 -2.56
C PRO A 46 5.12 3.52 -3.07
N CYS A 47 4.97 3.38 -4.38
CA CYS A 47 4.33 2.21 -4.99
C CYS A 47 5.40 1.19 -5.43
N PRO A 48 5.63 0.10 -4.68
CA PRO A 48 6.67 -0.86 -5.03
C PRO A 48 6.45 -1.51 -6.39
N GLU A 49 5.21 -1.85 -6.71
CA GLU A 49 4.88 -2.49 -7.98
C GLU A 49 5.13 -1.57 -9.19
N SER A 50 4.75 -0.30 -9.08
CA SER A 50 4.96 0.67 -10.15
C SER A 50 6.44 0.95 -10.38
N LEU A 51 7.22 1.00 -9.31
CA LEU A 51 8.68 1.20 -9.37
C LEU A 51 9.39 -0.01 -9.97
N TYR A 52 8.93 -1.22 -9.67
CA TYR A 52 9.57 -2.46 -10.11
C TYR A 52 9.13 -2.92 -11.50
N LEU A 53 7.81 -2.93 -11.76
CA LEU A 53 7.20 -3.44 -12.99
C LEU A 53 6.82 -2.35 -14.00
N GLY A 54 6.87 -1.08 -13.59
CA GLY A 54 6.42 0.04 -14.39
C GLY A 54 4.92 0.34 -14.33
N PRO A 55 4.50 1.51 -14.86
CA PRO A 55 3.11 1.97 -14.79
C PRO A 55 2.16 1.16 -15.67
N ASP A 56 2.67 0.58 -16.74
CA ASP A 56 1.87 -0.14 -17.76
C ASP A 56 1.74 -1.65 -17.49
N ARG A 57 2.00 -2.07 -16.25
CA ARG A 57 1.99 -3.47 -15.87
C ARG A 57 0.60 -4.11 -15.97
N LYS A 58 0.59 -5.39 -16.35
CA LYS A 58 -0.61 -6.23 -16.28
C LYS A 58 -0.87 -6.65 -14.82
N PRO A 59 -2.13 -6.96 -14.45
CA PRO A 59 -2.43 -7.60 -13.18
C PRO A 59 -1.67 -8.91 -12.98
N GLY A 60 -1.36 -9.25 -11.74
CA GLY A 60 -0.69 -10.50 -11.39
C GLY A 60 -0.58 -10.65 -9.89
N THR A 61 -0.22 -11.86 -9.45
CA THR A 61 -0.05 -12.17 -8.03
C THR A 61 1.38 -11.85 -7.56
N TYR A 62 1.57 -11.85 -6.25
CA TYR A 62 2.90 -11.67 -5.67
C TYR A 62 3.88 -12.77 -6.15
N LEU A 63 3.46 -14.04 -6.09
CA LEU A 63 4.32 -15.17 -6.46
C LEU A 63 4.72 -15.15 -7.94
N GLU A 64 3.82 -14.71 -8.82
CA GLU A 64 4.10 -14.69 -10.25
C GLU A 64 5.09 -13.61 -10.67
N ARG A 65 5.09 -12.45 -10.00
CA ARG A 65 5.73 -11.25 -10.52
C ARG A 65 6.67 -10.56 -9.57
N LEU A 66 6.52 -10.75 -8.27
CA LEU A 66 7.19 -9.95 -7.24
C LEU A 66 8.06 -10.80 -6.30
N ASN A 67 8.04 -12.12 -6.44
CA ASN A 67 8.81 -13.01 -5.58
C ASN A 67 10.27 -13.14 -6.08
N THR A 68 10.99 -12.05 -6.09
CA THR A 68 12.38 -11.97 -6.54
C THR A 68 13.26 -11.30 -5.48
N PRO A 69 14.57 -11.61 -5.44
CA PRO A 69 15.52 -10.92 -4.55
C PRO A 69 15.57 -9.41 -4.80
N GLU A 70 15.50 -9.00 -6.06
CA GLU A 70 15.54 -7.60 -6.48
C GLU A 70 14.35 -6.82 -5.92
N PHE A 71 13.15 -7.41 -6.00
CA PHE A 71 11.97 -6.80 -5.42
C PHE A 71 12.05 -6.74 -3.89
N SER A 72 12.60 -7.76 -3.25
CA SER A 72 12.83 -7.77 -1.81
C SER A 72 13.78 -6.66 -1.37
N ASN A 73 14.84 -6.42 -2.13
CA ASN A 73 15.77 -5.32 -1.89
C ASN A 73 15.11 -3.95 -2.07
N LEU A 74 14.28 -3.79 -3.11
CA LEU A 74 13.48 -2.58 -3.30
C LEU A 74 12.58 -2.32 -2.08
N LEU A 75 11.88 -3.33 -1.57
CA LEU A 75 11.02 -3.19 -0.39
C LEU A 75 11.79 -2.71 0.84
N VAL A 76 13.02 -3.20 1.05
CA VAL A 76 13.87 -2.74 2.17
C VAL A 76 14.18 -1.25 2.05
N ASN A 77 14.52 -0.78 0.86
CA ASN A 77 14.80 0.64 0.63
C ASN A 77 13.53 1.50 0.86
N LEU A 78 12.38 1.06 0.35
CA LEU A 78 11.12 1.79 0.54
C LEU A 78 10.64 1.77 2.00
N GLU A 79 10.90 0.69 2.74
CA GLU A 79 10.64 0.64 4.17
C GLU A 79 11.46 1.68 4.93
N GLN A 80 12.70 1.91 4.51
CA GLN A 80 13.54 2.96 5.08
C GLN A 80 12.96 4.35 4.82
N GLU A 81 12.52 4.63 3.60
CA GLU A 81 11.86 5.90 3.26
C GLU A 81 10.62 6.16 4.12
N VAL A 82 9.77 5.14 4.29
CA VAL A 82 8.57 5.25 5.16
C VAL A 82 8.97 5.47 6.62
N THR A 83 10.01 4.79 7.07
CA THR A 83 10.54 4.96 8.44
C THR A 83 11.03 6.38 8.67
N ASP A 84 11.71 6.96 7.70
CA ASP A 84 12.21 8.34 7.79
C ASP A 84 11.06 9.36 7.83
N ILE A 85 10.00 9.15 7.03
CA ILE A 85 8.78 9.97 7.10
C ILE A 85 8.18 9.93 8.52
N ILE A 86 8.08 8.73 9.11
CA ILE A 86 7.53 8.56 10.47
C ILE A 86 8.43 9.20 11.52
N ARG A 87 9.75 9.08 11.35
CA ARG A 87 10.72 9.68 12.27
C ARG A 87 10.65 11.21 12.26
N GLU A 88 10.47 11.81 11.09
CA GLU A 88 10.38 13.26 10.94
C GLU A 88 9.04 13.84 11.39
N ARG A 89 7.94 13.15 11.10
CA ARG A 89 6.57 13.66 11.32
C ARG A 89 5.90 13.14 12.58
N GLY A 90 6.50 12.17 13.26
CA GLY A 90 5.84 11.39 14.32
C GLY A 90 4.92 10.30 13.77
N PRO A 91 4.21 9.55 14.62
CA PRO A 91 3.34 8.46 14.18
C PRO A 91 2.15 8.97 13.36
N PRO A 92 1.80 8.33 12.23
CA PRO A 92 0.58 8.62 11.51
C PRO A 92 -0.65 8.18 12.29
N LEU A 93 -1.81 8.77 12.01
CA LEU A 93 -3.08 8.31 12.58
C LEU A 93 -3.39 6.88 12.16
N CYS A 94 -3.14 6.58 10.90
CA CYS A 94 -3.32 5.23 10.34
C CYS A 94 -2.68 5.12 8.96
N ILE A 95 -2.76 3.90 8.41
CA ILE A 95 -2.34 3.59 7.05
C ILE A 95 -3.55 3.18 6.25
N ILE A 96 -3.75 3.82 5.10
CA ILE A 96 -4.81 3.52 4.14
C ILE A 96 -4.20 2.71 2.99
N GLY A 97 -4.62 1.46 2.85
CA GLY A 97 -4.19 0.57 1.78
C GLY A 97 -5.32 0.19 0.84
N VAL A 98 -4.99 -0.50 -0.23
CA VAL A 98 -5.96 -1.07 -1.18
C VAL A 98 -5.96 -2.58 -1.04
N ASN A 99 -7.10 -3.13 -0.64
CA ASN A 99 -7.28 -4.58 -0.51
C ASN A 99 -7.01 -5.30 -1.83
N SER A 100 -6.59 -6.54 -1.69
CA SER A 100 -6.21 -7.40 -2.81
C SER A 100 -4.99 -6.92 -3.62
N SER A 101 -4.36 -5.81 -3.25
CA SER A 101 -3.06 -5.45 -3.82
C SER A 101 -1.99 -6.42 -3.32
N PRO A 102 -1.09 -6.90 -4.18
CA PRO A 102 0.02 -7.77 -3.78
C PRO A 102 0.95 -7.14 -2.73
N THR A 103 1.02 -5.81 -2.66
CA THR A 103 1.95 -5.07 -1.80
C THR A 103 1.30 -4.15 -0.78
N CYS A 104 0.12 -3.61 -1.07
CA CYS A 104 -0.55 -2.59 -0.27
C CYS A 104 -1.84 -3.08 0.41
N GLY A 105 -2.17 -4.36 0.31
CA GLY A 105 -3.35 -4.93 0.94
C GLY A 105 -3.25 -4.90 2.46
N VAL A 106 -4.22 -4.33 3.13
CA VAL A 106 -4.26 -4.22 4.61
C VAL A 106 -4.89 -5.46 5.23
N SER A 107 -6.04 -5.91 4.72
CA SER A 107 -6.74 -7.10 5.22
C SER A 107 -6.55 -8.32 4.31
N SER A 108 -6.31 -8.13 3.03
CA SER A 108 -6.13 -9.20 2.06
C SER A 108 -5.12 -8.82 0.99
N THR A 109 -4.37 -9.79 0.51
CA THR A 109 -3.37 -9.61 -0.55
C THR A 109 -3.54 -10.64 -1.65
N TYR A 110 -3.22 -10.28 -2.87
CA TYR A 110 -3.17 -11.17 -4.03
C TYR A 110 -1.82 -11.90 -4.05
N TYR A 111 -1.73 -13.01 -3.32
CA TYR A 111 -0.46 -13.68 -3.06
C TYR A 111 -0.16 -14.87 -3.97
N GLY A 112 -1.13 -15.77 -4.16
CA GLY A 112 -0.92 -17.06 -4.83
C GLY A 112 -1.21 -17.07 -6.32
N ALA A 113 -0.69 -18.09 -7.04
CA ALA A 113 -0.86 -18.26 -8.48
C ALA A 113 -2.31 -18.61 -8.90
N GLU A 114 -3.12 -19.15 -8.01
CA GLU A 114 -4.50 -19.59 -8.31
C GLU A 114 -5.57 -18.50 -8.13
N GLY A 115 -5.18 -17.24 -8.12
CA GLY A 115 -6.11 -16.12 -8.05
C GLY A 115 -6.86 -15.96 -6.71
N GLY A 116 -6.46 -16.71 -5.70
CA GLY A 116 -7.02 -16.62 -4.37
C GLY A 116 -6.49 -15.40 -3.60
N THR A 117 -7.41 -14.62 -3.01
CA THR A 117 -7.05 -13.67 -1.97
C THR A 117 -6.70 -14.45 -0.70
N SER A 118 -5.46 -14.41 -0.30
CA SER A 118 -5.07 -14.96 1.00
C SER A 118 -5.43 -13.96 2.10
N PRO A 119 -6.26 -14.33 3.09
CA PRO A 119 -6.74 -13.40 4.10
C PRO A 119 -5.71 -12.98 5.14
N LYS A 120 -4.48 -13.40 5.07
CA LYS A 120 -3.51 -13.11 6.14
C LYS A 120 -2.05 -13.12 5.70
N ARG A 121 -1.67 -12.31 4.76
CA ARG A 121 -0.28 -11.82 4.78
C ARG A 121 -0.34 -10.32 4.57
N SER A 122 -0.39 -9.66 5.70
CA SER A 122 -0.26 -8.23 5.86
C SER A 122 0.77 -7.65 4.91
N ASN A 123 0.45 -6.48 4.45
CA ASN A 123 1.27 -5.54 3.75
C ASN A 123 2.79 -5.76 4.00
N ARG A 124 3.48 -6.34 3.04
CA ARG A 124 4.91 -6.62 3.18
C ARG A 124 5.77 -5.37 3.32
N LEU A 125 5.26 -4.24 2.83
CA LEU A 125 5.90 -2.94 3.04
C LEU A 125 5.78 -2.48 4.51
N LEU A 126 4.75 -2.95 5.22
CA LEU A 126 4.39 -2.45 6.54
C LEU A 126 4.41 -3.54 7.63
N SER A 127 4.57 -4.80 7.28
CA SER A 127 4.40 -5.93 8.18
C SER A 127 5.64 -6.79 8.40
N ARG A 128 6.80 -6.27 8.26
CA ARG A 128 7.95 -6.94 8.86
C ARG A 128 7.76 -6.91 10.38
N PRO A 129 7.83 -8.08 11.09
CA PRO A 129 7.83 -8.06 12.53
C PRO A 129 8.96 -7.15 12.98
N ALA A 130 8.64 -6.21 13.82
CA ALA A 130 9.63 -5.39 14.48
C ALA A 130 10.51 -6.30 15.34
N THR A 131 11.64 -6.71 14.80
CA THR A 131 12.69 -7.36 15.60
C THR A 131 13.34 -6.39 16.58
N ASP A 132 12.95 -5.11 16.54
CA ASP A 132 13.55 -4.04 17.33
C ASP A 132 12.52 -3.08 17.97
N GLY A 133 11.49 -3.60 18.64
CA GLY A 133 10.66 -2.79 19.54
C GLY A 133 9.84 -1.66 18.90
N ARG A 134 9.58 -1.72 17.60
CA ARG A 134 8.73 -0.74 16.90
C ARG A 134 7.26 -1.06 17.15
N ALA A 135 6.51 -0.06 17.57
CA ALA A 135 5.09 -0.18 17.81
C ALA A 135 4.34 -0.55 16.51
N ASP A 136 3.43 -1.52 16.62
CA ASP A 136 2.48 -1.83 15.56
C ASP A 136 1.65 -0.58 15.22
N LEU A 137 1.71 -0.15 13.96
CA LEU A 137 0.89 0.97 13.49
C LEU A 137 -0.54 0.49 13.24
N PRO A 138 -1.56 1.18 13.77
CA PRO A 138 -2.94 0.81 13.54
C PRO A 138 -3.31 0.95 12.05
N ALA A 139 -3.87 -0.10 11.49
CA ALA A 139 -4.48 -0.04 10.17
C ALA A 139 -5.87 0.59 10.28
N CYS A 140 -6.10 1.68 9.56
CA CYS A 140 -7.38 2.37 9.52
C CYS A 140 -8.14 1.97 8.27
N GLY A 141 -9.01 1.00 8.38
CA GLY A 141 -9.98 0.68 7.33
C GLY A 141 -9.40 0.43 5.93
N THR A 142 -10.11 -0.34 5.20
CA THR A 142 -9.80 -0.66 3.80
C THR A 142 -10.66 0.15 2.85
N CYS A 143 -10.06 0.72 1.86
CA CYS A 143 -10.78 1.17 0.66
C CYS A 143 -11.13 -0.01 -0.23
#